data_c71ccf51d13148768044d62984206f8e
#
_entry.id   c71ccf51d13148768044d62984206f8e
#
_cell.length_a   1.000
_cell.length_b   1.000
_cell.length_c   1.000
_cell.angle_alpha   90.00
_cell.angle_beta   90.00
_cell.angle_gamma   90.00
#
_symmetry.space_group_name_H-M   'P 1'
#
loop_
_entity.id
_entity.type
_entity.pdbx_description
1 polymer ?
#
loop_
_entity_poly.entity_id
_entity_poly.type
_entity_poly.pdbx_seq_one_letter_code
_entity_poly.pdbx_strand_id
1 'polypeptide(L)'
;MNTNINNTLFSLTIVSQCLACQPKNQEADNTSQKTKPLNVVFILSDDHRYDYMGFMNTIPWLETPNMDRMAKEGAHIKNAFVTTSLSSPSRASILTGMYSHSHKVVDNAAPLPDGLIFFPQYLQECGYKTAFFGKWHMGNDSGAPQPGFDHWEGFKGQGEYYNPRINTNGEWIQYKDSTYVTDLLTDHAIQFMKEQKQADKPFFVYLSHKGVHDNFSAAKRHKDCYKNKELVLPPNFNTPHYGIKELPTIDKKTGKAAFGKEYYGEKMAPDWVKSQRESWHGVDYSYHGRPWDVQVRKYCETLRSVDESIGSVLDYL
;
A
#
# COMPACT_ATOMS: atom_id res chain seq x y z
N MET A 1 -30.70 50.55 56.92
CA MET A 1 -29.45 51.29 56.78
C MET A 1 -29.00 51.18 55.32
N ASN A 2 -29.14 52.32 54.66
CA ASN A 2 -28.74 52.48 53.25
C ASN A 2 -27.25 52.74 53.14
N THR A 3 -26.56 52.09 52.28
CA THR A 3 -25.30 52.59 51.72
C THR A 3 -25.23 52.32 50.22
N ASN A 4 -25.46 53.39 49.45
CA ASN A 4 -25.18 53.52 48.05
C ASN A 4 -23.68 53.50 47.79
N ILE A 5 -23.21 52.72 46.84
CA ILE A 5 -21.87 52.84 46.28
C ILE A 5 -22.01 53.24 44.82
N ASN A 6 -21.55 54.47 44.54
CA ASN A 6 -21.46 55.06 43.22
C ASN A 6 -20.43 54.32 42.30
N ASN A 7 -20.86 53.88 41.21
CA ASN A 7 -19.96 53.46 40.11
C ASN A 7 -19.61 54.67 39.25
N THR A 8 -18.37 55.12 39.36
CA THR A 8 -17.80 56.13 38.44
C THR A 8 -17.15 55.40 37.23
N LEU A 9 -17.78 55.52 36.08
CA LEU A 9 -17.19 55.08 34.81
C LEU A 9 -16.07 56.07 34.42
N PHE A 10 -14.84 55.57 34.33
CA PHE A 10 -13.76 56.28 33.63
C PHE A 10 -13.77 55.82 32.16
N SER A 11 -14.20 56.72 31.28
CA SER A 11 -14.10 56.57 29.83
C SER A 11 -12.71 57.05 29.40
N LEU A 12 -11.82 56.12 29.00
CA LEU A 12 -10.54 56.45 28.43
C LEU A 12 -10.68 56.47 26.89
N THR A 13 -10.78 57.66 26.36
CA THR A 13 -10.79 57.86 24.88
C THR A 13 -9.33 57.86 24.40
N ILE A 14 -8.93 56.76 23.76
CA ILE A 14 -7.66 56.70 23.04
C ILE A 14 -7.91 57.19 21.62
N VAL A 15 -7.45 58.36 21.31
CA VAL A 15 -7.40 58.89 19.94
C VAL A 15 -6.20 58.23 19.26
N SER A 16 -6.46 57.26 18.45
CA SER A 16 -5.47 56.64 17.57
C SER A 16 -5.36 57.49 16.28
N GLN A 17 -4.23 58.19 16.13
CA GLN A 17 -3.87 58.80 14.85
C GLN A 17 -3.46 57.70 13.87
N CYS A 18 -4.39 57.29 13.01
CA CYS A 18 -4.08 56.52 11.82
C CYS A 18 -3.32 57.38 10.82
N LEU A 19 -2.02 57.24 10.72
CA LEU A 19 -1.26 57.66 9.57
C LEU A 19 -1.80 56.85 8.34
N ALA A 20 -2.43 57.53 7.45
CA ALA A 20 -2.90 56.99 6.19
C ALA A 20 -1.71 56.61 5.32
N CYS A 21 -1.30 55.33 5.32
CA CYS A 21 -0.55 54.74 4.25
C CYS A 21 -1.46 54.65 3.02
N GLN A 22 -1.26 55.51 2.06
CA GLN A 22 -1.87 55.33 0.73
C GLN A 22 -1.32 54.00 0.14
N PRO A 23 -2.18 53.12 -0.34
CA PRO A 23 -1.70 51.97 -1.08
C PRO A 23 -1.10 52.45 -2.40
N LYS A 24 0.22 52.31 -2.58
CA LYS A 24 0.76 52.31 -3.93
C LYS A 24 0.08 51.15 -4.66
N ASN A 25 -0.69 51.50 -5.69
CA ASN A 25 -1.11 50.52 -6.69
C ASN A 25 0.16 49.97 -7.36
N GLN A 26 0.74 48.91 -6.76
CA GLN A 26 1.52 47.96 -7.52
C GLN A 26 0.43 47.09 -8.22
N GLU A 27 0.24 47.33 -9.49
CA GLU A 27 -0.30 46.31 -10.38
C GLU A 27 0.57 45.10 -10.19
N ALA A 28 0.09 44.14 -9.37
CA ALA A 28 0.67 42.83 -9.29
C ALA A 28 0.52 42.24 -10.70
N ASP A 29 1.65 42.16 -11.39
CA ASP A 29 1.78 41.43 -12.64
C ASP A 29 1.40 39.96 -12.34
N ASN A 30 0.11 39.68 -12.42
CA ASN A 30 -0.52 38.41 -12.14
C ASN A 30 -0.37 37.49 -13.35
N THR A 31 0.83 37.43 -13.93
CA THR A 31 1.27 36.31 -14.74
C THR A 31 1.65 35.16 -13.81
N SER A 32 0.68 34.65 -13.07
CA SER A 32 0.84 33.30 -12.52
C SER A 32 0.93 32.39 -13.75
N GLN A 33 2.15 32.06 -14.15
CA GLN A 33 2.35 30.94 -15.05
C GLN A 33 1.59 29.77 -14.41
N LYS A 34 0.49 29.36 -15.04
CA LYS A 34 -0.25 28.15 -14.66
C LYS A 34 0.75 27.01 -14.80
N THR A 35 1.38 26.63 -13.70
CA THR A 35 2.25 25.45 -13.66
C THR A 35 1.41 24.26 -14.08
N LYS A 36 1.89 23.49 -15.06
CA LYS A 36 1.19 22.26 -15.47
C LYS A 36 1.05 21.37 -14.24
N PRO A 37 -0.11 20.73 -14.04
CA PRO A 37 -0.27 19.76 -12.98
C PRO A 37 0.78 18.65 -13.10
N LEU A 38 1.34 18.21 -11.97
CA LEU A 38 2.28 17.08 -11.95
C LEU A 38 1.55 15.78 -12.23
N ASN A 39 2.16 14.89 -12.98
CA ASN A 39 1.70 13.51 -13.07
C ASN A 39 1.97 12.79 -11.76
N VAL A 40 1.10 11.84 -11.41
CA VAL A 40 1.22 11.05 -10.17
C VAL A 40 1.19 9.57 -10.50
N VAL A 41 2.18 8.84 -10.03
CA VAL A 41 2.21 7.37 -10.08
C VAL A 41 2.29 6.84 -8.66
N PHE A 42 1.29 6.09 -8.25
CA PHE A 42 1.23 5.42 -6.96
C PHE A 42 1.42 3.92 -7.17
N ILE A 43 2.52 3.37 -6.64
CA ILE A 43 2.84 1.94 -6.73
C ILE A 43 2.64 1.32 -5.36
N LEU A 44 1.79 0.29 -5.28
CA LEU A 44 1.53 -0.48 -4.07
C LEU A 44 2.02 -1.92 -4.24
N SER A 45 2.95 -2.35 -3.39
CA SER A 45 3.30 -3.76 -3.22
C SER A 45 2.44 -4.39 -2.13
N ASP A 46 2.09 -5.68 -2.28
CA ASP A 46 1.25 -6.41 -1.34
C ASP A 46 2.10 -7.25 -0.38
N ASP A 47 1.79 -7.19 0.92
CA ASP A 47 2.52 -7.89 1.99
C ASP A 47 4.04 -7.64 2.02
N HIS A 48 4.48 -6.48 1.53
CA HIS A 48 5.88 -6.10 1.53
C HIS A 48 6.33 -5.64 2.93
N ARG A 49 7.29 -6.34 3.51
CA ARG A 49 7.89 -5.95 4.78
C ARG A 49 8.63 -4.63 4.64
N TYR A 50 8.39 -3.71 5.58
CA TYR A 50 8.98 -2.36 5.57
C TYR A 50 10.51 -2.34 5.57
N ASP A 51 11.14 -3.37 6.13
CA ASP A 51 12.59 -3.50 6.28
C ASP A 51 13.26 -4.40 5.22
N TYR A 52 12.49 -4.92 4.23
CA TYR A 52 13.02 -5.74 3.14
C TYR A 52 13.24 -4.89 1.88
N MET A 53 14.16 -3.93 2.02
CA MET A 53 14.69 -3.11 0.93
C MET A 53 16.22 -3.11 1.06
N GLY A 54 16.94 -3.12 -0.05
CA GLY A 54 18.41 -3.23 -0.07
C GLY A 54 19.09 -2.20 0.81
N PHE A 55 18.69 -0.94 0.71
CA PHE A 55 19.26 0.15 1.51
C PHE A 55 19.00 0.03 3.02
N MET A 56 18.04 -0.77 3.47
CA MET A 56 17.79 -1.07 4.90
C MET A 56 18.80 -2.07 5.47
N ASN A 57 19.42 -2.87 4.60
CA ASN A 57 20.45 -3.87 4.96
C ASN A 57 19.99 -4.92 6.01
N THR A 58 18.69 -5.14 6.17
CA THR A 58 18.13 -6.17 7.06
C THR A 58 18.46 -7.57 6.54
N ILE A 59 18.40 -7.74 5.23
CA ILE A 59 18.83 -8.93 4.50
C ILE A 59 20.03 -8.52 3.62
N PRO A 60 21.26 -8.81 4.04
CA PRO A 60 22.47 -8.26 3.37
C PRO A 60 22.64 -8.64 1.89
N TRP A 61 22.01 -9.72 1.47
CA TRP A 61 22.05 -10.19 0.08
C TRP A 61 20.80 -9.83 -0.74
N LEU A 62 19.82 -9.16 -0.14
CA LEU A 62 18.65 -8.70 -0.87
C LEU A 62 19.02 -7.45 -1.70
N GLU A 63 18.73 -7.52 -2.97
CA GLU A 63 18.99 -6.43 -3.91
C GLU A 63 17.66 -5.82 -4.38
N THR A 64 17.47 -4.53 -4.11
CA THR A 64 16.34 -3.75 -4.61
C THR A 64 16.84 -2.41 -5.18
N PRO A 65 17.65 -2.45 -6.27
CA PRO A 65 18.38 -1.27 -6.75
C PRO A 65 17.45 -0.09 -7.12
N ASN A 66 16.23 -0.36 -7.54
CA ASN A 66 15.28 0.69 -7.94
C ASN A 66 14.57 1.33 -6.74
N MET A 67 14.25 0.55 -5.71
CA MET A 67 13.80 1.09 -4.42
C MET A 67 14.91 1.88 -3.74
N ASP A 68 16.16 1.41 -3.83
CA ASP A 68 17.34 2.10 -3.32
C ASP A 68 17.55 3.44 -4.06
N ARG A 69 17.33 3.46 -5.38
CA ARG A 69 17.32 4.68 -6.19
C ARG A 69 16.24 5.66 -5.71
N MET A 70 15.01 5.20 -5.49
CA MET A 70 13.93 6.05 -4.95
C MET A 70 14.28 6.63 -3.58
N ALA A 71 14.86 5.83 -2.70
CA ALA A 71 15.28 6.31 -1.37
C ALA A 71 16.41 7.35 -1.46
N LYS A 72 17.31 7.22 -2.43
CA LYS A 72 18.44 8.12 -2.64
C LYS A 72 18.05 9.42 -3.35
N GLU A 73 17.21 9.35 -4.37
CA GLU A 73 16.83 10.48 -5.22
C GLU A 73 15.57 11.20 -4.71
N GLY A 74 14.79 10.55 -3.86
CA GLY A 74 13.56 11.06 -3.27
C GLY A 74 13.61 11.10 -1.74
N ALA A 75 12.61 10.50 -1.10
CA ALA A 75 12.50 10.48 0.36
C ALA A 75 12.05 9.10 0.88
N HIS A 76 12.71 8.62 1.93
CA HIS A 76 12.27 7.45 2.69
C HIS A 76 11.55 7.90 3.97
N ILE A 77 10.26 7.57 4.10
CA ILE A 77 9.45 7.88 5.27
C ILE A 77 9.63 6.77 6.30
N LYS A 78 10.54 6.98 7.27
CA LYS A 78 10.89 5.97 8.28
C LYS A 78 9.75 5.58 9.22
N ASN A 79 8.86 6.52 9.52
CA ASN A 79 7.78 6.37 10.51
C ASN A 79 6.42 6.41 9.80
N ALA A 80 6.22 5.54 8.81
CA ALA A 80 4.94 5.31 8.18
C ALA A 80 4.21 4.15 8.88
N PHE A 81 2.93 4.34 9.20
CA PHE A 81 2.12 3.35 9.90
C PHE A 81 0.85 3.05 9.10
N VAL A 82 0.51 1.78 8.98
CA VAL A 82 -0.76 1.36 8.42
C VAL A 82 -1.86 1.42 9.49
N THR A 83 -3.06 1.83 9.10
CA THR A 83 -4.20 1.88 10.02
C THR A 83 -4.68 0.49 10.40
N THR A 84 -4.63 -0.45 9.45
CA THR A 84 -4.96 -1.87 9.62
C THR A 84 -4.11 -2.67 8.65
N SER A 85 -3.25 -3.55 9.17
CA SER A 85 -2.34 -4.38 8.37
C SER A 85 -3.05 -5.60 7.77
N LEU A 86 -4.06 -5.35 6.95
CA LEU A 86 -4.86 -6.34 6.25
C LEU A 86 -5.27 -5.77 4.89
N SER A 87 -5.28 -6.58 3.84
CA SER A 87 -5.43 -6.11 2.46
C SER A 87 -6.60 -5.16 2.24
N SER A 88 -7.85 -5.61 2.47
CA SER A 88 -9.03 -4.79 2.17
C SER A 88 -9.13 -3.52 3.01
N PRO A 89 -8.97 -3.56 4.35
CA PRO A 89 -9.01 -2.36 5.18
C PRO A 89 -7.91 -1.35 4.84
N SER A 90 -6.69 -1.83 4.55
CA SER A 90 -5.57 -0.95 4.17
C SER A 90 -5.85 -0.23 2.85
N ARG A 91 -6.35 -0.95 1.85
CA ARG A 91 -6.70 -0.38 0.53
C ARG A 91 -7.84 0.62 0.64
N ALA A 92 -8.86 0.32 1.43
CA ALA A 92 -9.94 1.26 1.72
C ALA A 92 -9.42 2.53 2.40
N SER A 93 -8.52 2.40 3.40
CA SER A 93 -7.92 3.55 4.05
C SER A 93 -7.07 4.41 3.10
N ILE A 94 -6.28 3.77 2.22
CA ILE A 94 -5.49 4.48 1.20
C ILE A 94 -6.40 5.27 0.25
N LEU A 95 -7.46 4.64 -0.26
CA LEU A 95 -8.33 5.24 -1.27
C LEU A 95 -9.27 6.31 -0.72
N THR A 96 -9.70 6.19 0.55
CA THR A 96 -10.67 7.11 1.16
C THR A 96 -10.03 8.15 2.08
N GLY A 97 -8.78 7.96 2.53
CA GLY A 97 -8.16 8.78 3.57
C GLY A 97 -8.77 8.58 4.96
N MET A 98 -9.60 7.56 5.17
CA MET A 98 -10.33 7.32 6.42
C MET A 98 -9.77 6.13 7.19
N TYR A 99 -10.03 6.09 8.50
CA TYR A 99 -9.79 4.91 9.34
C TYR A 99 -10.87 3.84 9.13
N SER A 100 -10.54 2.57 9.43
CA SER A 100 -11.45 1.43 9.21
C SER A 100 -12.80 1.56 9.93
N HIS A 101 -12.84 2.17 11.11
CA HIS A 101 -14.09 2.43 11.81
C HIS A 101 -15.01 3.45 11.09
N SER A 102 -14.45 4.29 10.24
CA SER A 102 -15.21 5.27 9.43
C SER A 102 -15.63 4.70 8.09
N HIS A 103 -14.71 4.11 7.32
CA HIS A 103 -15.03 3.50 6.02
C HIS A 103 -15.68 2.10 6.13
N LYS A 104 -15.75 1.49 7.31
CA LYS A 104 -16.43 0.22 7.64
C LYS A 104 -15.86 -1.04 6.96
N VAL A 105 -14.84 -0.95 6.16
CA VAL A 105 -14.12 -2.12 5.63
C VAL A 105 -13.15 -2.58 6.71
N VAL A 106 -13.58 -3.49 7.57
CA VAL A 106 -12.85 -3.87 8.80
C VAL A 106 -12.02 -5.14 8.64
N ASP A 107 -12.33 -5.95 7.63
CA ASP A 107 -11.60 -7.17 7.28
C ASP A 107 -11.69 -7.46 5.77
N ASN A 108 -11.11 -8.58 5.32
CA ASN A 108 -11.12 -8.95 3.90
C ASN A 108 -12.47 -9.47 3.39
N ALA A 109 -13.38 -9.80 4.28
CA ALA A 109 -14.73 -10.25 3.95
C ALA A 109 -15.77 -9.12 4.06
N ALA A 110 -15.38 -7.98 4.63
CA ALA A 110 -16.28 -6.86 4.81
C ALA A 110 -16.79 -6.32 3.46
N PRO A 111 -18.10 -6.04 3.34
CA PRO A 111 -18.61 -5.40 2.14
C PRO A 111 -18.02 -4.00 1.97
N LEU A 112 -17.94 -3.54 0.75
CA LEU A 112 -17.62 -2.15 0.45
C LEU A 112 -18.91 -1.33 0.59
N PRO A 113 -19.02 -0.43 1.58
CA PRO A 113 -20.23 0.37 1.75
C PRO A 113 -20.49 1.28 0.56
N ASP A 114 -21.77 1.46 0.24
CA ASP A 114 -22.20 2.41 -0.77
C ASP A 114 -21.85 3.86 -0.36
N GLY A 115 -21.56 4.69 -1.36
CA GLY A 115 -21.30 6.12 -1.16
C GLY A 115 -19.89 6.46 -0.66
N LEU A 116 -18.97 5.50 -0.58
CA LEU A 116 -17.56 5.82 -0.36
C LEU A 116 -17.00 6.57 -1.55
N ILE A 117 -16.35 7.70 -1.28
CA ILE A 117 -15.64 8.47 -2.29
C ILE A 117 -14.17 8.11 -2.22
N PHE A 118 -13.61 7.72 -3.36
CA PHE A 118 -12.19 7.44 -3.52
C PHE A 118 -11.46 8.67 -4.04
N PHE A 119 -10.29 8.98 -3.50
CA PHE A 119 -9.57 10.21 -3.87
C PHE A 119 -9.30 10.37 -5.38
N PRO A 120 -9.19 9.30 -6.20
CA PRO A 120 -9.04 9.47 -7.65
C PRO A 120 -10.24 10.16 -8.31
N GLN A 121 -11.44 10.12 -7.71
CA GLN A 121 -12.61 10.86 -8.21
C GLN A 121 -12.36 12.38 -8.15
N TYR A 122 -11.73 12.87 -7.08
CA TYR A 122 -11.34 14.29 -6.99
C TYR A 122 -10.25 14.65 -8.01
N LEU A 123 -9.35 13.72 -8.33
CA LEU A 123 -8.37 13.96 -9.39
C LEU A 123 -9.03 14.05 -10.77
N GLN A 124 -10.07 13.25 -11.03
CA GLN A 124 -10.86 13.36 -12.26
C GLN A 124 -11.54 14.73 -12.37
N GLU A 125 -12.13 15.25 -11.29
CA GLU A 125 -12.70 16.59 -11.21
C GLU A 125 -11.65 17.68 -11.50
N CYS A 126 -10.40 17.45 -11.14
CA CYS A 126 -9.26 18.33 -11.47
C CYS A 126 -8.69 18.11 -12.88
N GLY A 127 -9.32 17.29 -13.71
CA GLY A 127 -8.94 17.06 -15.11
C GLY A 127 -7.87 16.01 -15.34
N TYR A 128 -7.50 15.24 -14.32
CA TYR A 128 -6.58 14.09 -14.48
C TYR A 128 -7.25 12.95 -15.23
N LYS A 129 -6.45 12.24 -16.02
CA LYS A 129 -6.79 10.92 -16.51
C LYS A 129 -6.29 9.88 -15.52
N THR A 130 -7.19 9.04 -15.04
CA THR A 130 -6.92 8.12 -13.93
C THR A 130 -6.94 6.68 -14.40
N ALA A 131 -5.99 5.88 -13.93
CA ALA A 131 -5.92 4.46 -14.26
C ALA A 131 -5.59 3.60 -13.05
N PHE A 132 -6.19 2.41 -13.01
CA PHE A 132 -5.94 1.37 -12.03
C PHE A 132 -5.43 0.09 -12.70
N PHE A 133 -4.35 -0.47 -12.16
CA PHE A 133 -3.77 -1.73 -12.63
C PHE A 133 -3.50 -2.65 -11.45
N GLY A 134 -4.16 -3.81 -11.41
CA GLY A 134 -3.82 -4.90 -10.50
C GLY A 134 -4.85 -5.26 -9.44
N LYS A 135 -4.41 -5.40 -8.18
CA LYS A 135 -5.18 -5.93 -7.07
C LYS A 135 -6.08 -4.87 -6.43
N TRP A 136 -7.39 -5.06 -6.54
CA TRP A 136 -8.39 -4.26 -5.82
C TRP A 136 -8.70 -4.83 -4.44
N HIS A 137 -9.15 -6.07 -4.38
CA HIS A 137 -9.37 -6.88 -3.19
C HIS A 137 -10.26 -6.22 -2.12
N MET A 138 -11.36 -5.57 -2.53
CA MET A 138 -12.36 -4.99 -1.63
C MET A 138 -13.78 -5.32 -2.08
N GLY A 139 -14.71 -5.34 -1.15
CA GLY A 139 -16.12 -5.59 -1.40
C GLY A 139 -16.38 -7.04 -1.83
N ASN A 140 -17.20 -7.21 -2.87
CA ASN A 140 -17.49 -8.54 -3.43
C ASN A 140 -16.35 -9.14 -4.24
N ASP A 141 -15.23 -8.40 -4.34
CA ASP A 141 -13.98 -8.80 -5.00
C ASP A 141 -14.19 -9.33 -6.43
N SER A 142 -15.07 -8.68 -7.17
CA SER A 142 -15.44 -9.09 -8.53
C SER A 142 -14.36 -8.82 -9.58
N GLY A 143 -13.39 -7.96 -9.27
CA GLY A 143 -12.41 -7.44 -10.23
C GLY A 143 -12.99 -6.45 -11.25
N ALA A 144 -14.25 -6.08 -11.12
CA ALA A 144 -14.93 -5.13 -12.01
C ALA A 144 -14.43 -3.68 -11.81
N PRO A 145 -14.55 -2.82 -12.84
CA PRO A 145 -14.20 -1.42 -12.75
C PRO A 145 -14.86 -0.71 -11.55
N GLN A 146 -14.11 0.20 -10.94
CA GLN A 146 -14.54 0.95 -9.77
C GLN A 146 -14.56 2.46 -10.04
N PRO A 147 -15.36 3.25 -9.29
CA PRO A 147 -15.40 4.69 -9.44
C PRO A 147 -14.03 5.35 -9.25
N GLY A 148 -13.77 6.42 -10.00
CA GLY A 148 -12.54 7.20 -9.92
C GLY A 148 -11.44 6.78 -10.90
N PHE A 149 -11.71 5.81 -11.78
CA PHE A 149 -10.77 5.37 -12.79
C PHE A 149 -11.35 5.40 -14.20
N ASP A 150 -10.70 6.12 -15.11
CA ASP A 150 -11.02 6.16 -16.54
C ASP A 150 -10.57 4.89 -17.26
N HIS A 151 -9.48 4.28 -16.79
CA HIS A 151 -8.96 3.01 -17.29
C HIS A 151 -8.83 2.03 -16.13
N TRP A 152 -9.21 0.78 -16.38
CA TRP A 152 -9.24 -0.26 -15.37
C TRP A 152 -8.65 -1.57 -15.89
N GLU A 153 -7.71 -2.11 -15.13
CA GLU A 153 -7.20 -3.47 -15.29
C GLU A 153 -7.09 -4.16 -13.93
N GLY A 154 -8.14 -4.85 -13.53
CA GLY A 154 -8.23 -5.52 -12.24
C GLY A 154 -8.34 -7.04 -12.37
N PHE A 155 -7.95 -7.74 -11.33
CA PHE A 155 -8.18 -9.17 -11.21
C PHE A 155 -9.01 -9.52 -9.97
N LYS A 156 -9.65 -10.69 -10.00
CA LYS A 156 -10.46 -11.16 -8.88
C LYS A 156 -9.57 -11.71 -7.77
N GLY A 157 -9.89 -11.41 -6.54
CA GLY A 157 -9.26 -11.98 -5.35
C GLY A 157 -7.78 -11.64 -5.25
N GLN A 158 -7.01 -12.65 -4.94
CA GLN A 158 -5.56 -12.55 -4.81
C GLN A 158 -4.84 -12.58 -6.17
N GLY A 159 -5.54 -12.92 -7.26
CA GLY A 159 -4.94 -13.06 -8.58
C GLY A 159 -3.88 -14.17 -8.68
N GLU A 160 -3.34 -14.31 -9.90
CA GLU A 160 -2.31 -15.30 -10.22
C GLU A 160 -1.02 -14.61 -10.64
N TYR A 161 0.14 -15.17 -10.28
CA TYR A 161 1.44 -14.65 -10.72
C TYR A 161 1.68 -14.89 -12.20
N TYR A 162 1.26 -16.06 -12.69
CA TYR A 162 1.41 -16.45 -14.10
C TYR A 162 0.07 -16.69 -14.77
N ASN A 163 -0.01 -16.31 -16.03
CA ASN A 163 -1.20 -16.47 -16.85
C ASN A 163 -2.45 -15.86 -16.19
N PRO A 164 -2.39 -14.61 -15.73
CA PRO A 164 -3.50 -14.00 -15.01
C PRO A 164 -4.73 -13.87 -15.90
N ARG A 165 -5.89 -13.80 -15.25
CA ARG A 165 -7.12 -13.35 -15.87
C ARG A 165 -7.42 -11.94 -15.40
N ILE A 166 -7.43 -10.99 -16.33
CA ILE A 166 -7.58 -9.56 -16.05
C ILE A 166 -8.91 -9.05 -16.59
N ASN A 167 -9.63 -8.27 -15.81
CA ASN A 167 -10.76 -7.49 -16.27
C ASN A 167 -10.24 -6.14 -16.78
N THR A 168 -10.29 -5.92 -18.08
CA THR A 168 -9.91 -4.67 -18.73
C THR A 168 -11.17 -3.91 -19.10
N ASN A 169 -11.48 -2.82 -18.39
CA ASN A 169 -12.64 -1.97 -18.63
C ASN A 169 -13.99 -2.70 -18.74
N GLY A 170 -14.17 -3.79 -17.99
CA GLY A 170 -15.38 -4.63 -17.99
C GLY A 170 -15.24 -5.94 -18.76
N GLU A 171 -14.23 -6.08 -19.59
CA GLU A 171 -13.98 -7.29 -20.39
C GLU A 171 -12.91 -8.19 -19.75
N TRP A 172 -13.17 -9.50 -19.67
CA TRP A 172 -12.25 -10.45 -19.10
C TRP A 172 -11.30 -11.03 -20.16
N ILE A 173 -10.01 -10.81 -19.95
CA ILE A 173 -8.93 -11.32 -20.81
C ILE A 173 -8.14 -12.39 -20.07
N GLN A 174 -8.01 -13.60 -20.65
CA GLN A 174 -7.18 -14.67 -20.12
C GLN A 174 -5.82 -14.63 -20.79
N TYR A 175 -4.78 -14.31 -20.05
CA TYR A 175 -3.41 -14.37 -20.52
C TYR A 175 -2.85 -15.80 -20.46
N LYS A 176 -1.85 -16.12 -21.29
CA LYS A 176 -1.26 -17.45 -21.47
C LYS A 176 0.26 -17.33 -21.64
N ASP A 177 0.90 -18.40 -22.04
CA ASP A 177 2.32 -18.46 -22.44
C ASP A 177 3.31 -18.00 -21.38
N SER A 178 2.98 -18.27 -20.11
CA SER A 178 3.77 -17.86 -18.94
C SER A 178 3.85 -16.33 -18.76
N THR A 179 2.83 -15.60 -19.18
CA THR A 179 2.71 -14.16 -18.90
C THR A 179 2.79 -13.91 -17.39
N TYR A 180 3.73 -13.09 -16.97
CA TYR A 180 3.91 -12.75 -15.55
C TYR A 180 3.16 -11.46 -15.21
N VAL A 181 2.34 -11.50 -14.17
CA VAL A 181 1.38 -10.43 -13.87
C VAL A 181 2.04 -9.09 -13.57
N THR A 182 3.18 -9.10 -12.86
CA THR A 182 3.89 -7.86 -12.52
C THR A 182 4.40 -7.15 -13.78
N ASP A 183 4.99 -7.90 -14.71
CA ASP A 183 5.49 -7.35 -15.98
C ASP A 183 4.34 -6.82 -16.83
N LEU A 184 3.29 -7.63 -17.00
CA LEU A 184 2.10 -7.26 -17.77
C LEU A 184 1.50 -5.92 -17.31
N LEU A 185 1.23 -5.81 -16.01
CA LEU A 185 0.60 -4.60 -15.45
C LEU A 185 1.53 -3.39 -15.53
N THR A 186 2.84 -3.59 -15.42
CA THR A 186 3.83 -2.53 -15.56
C THR A 186 3.87 -2.00 -16.99
N ASP A 187 3.92 -2.90 -17.99
CA ASP A 187 3.94 -2.53 -19.40
C ASP A 187 2.66 -1.77 -19.78
N HIS A 188 1.50 -2.24 -19.33
CA HIS A 188 0.22 -1.58 -19.58
C HIS A 188 0.13 -0.21 -18.89
N ALA A 189 0.61 -0.08 -17.66
CA ALA A 189 0.67 1.20 -16.95
C ALA A 189 1.58 2.20 -17.69
N ILE A 190 2.74 1.77 -18.17
CA ILE A 190 3.65 2.60 -18.97
C ILE A 190 3.00 2.98 -20.31
N GLN A 191 2.30 2.06 -20.97
CA GLN A 191 1.58 2.36 -22.18
C GLN A 191 0.49 3.41 -21.99
N PHE A 192 -0.31 3.30 -20.91
CA PHE A 192 -1.28 4.32 -20.54
C PHE A 192 -0.62 5.69 -20.31
N MET A 193 0.50 5.75 -19.58
CA MET A 193 1.22 7.01 -19.34
C MET A 193 1.71 7.63 -20.66
N LYS A 194 2.20 6.84 -21.61
CA LYS A 194 2.62 7.30 -22.95
C LYS A 194 1.45 7.94 -23.71
N GLU A 195 0.29 7.33 -23.68
CA GLU A 195 -0.92 7.83 -24.33
C GLU A 195 -1.38 9.16 -23.72
N GLN A 196 -1.36 9.28 -22.38
CA GLN A 196 -1.75 10.54 -21.74
C GLN A 196 -0.74 11.66 -22.01
N LYS A 197 0.56 11.35 -22.04
CA LYS A 197 1.62 12.31 -22.41
C LYS A 197 1.42 12.84 -23.84
N GLN A 198 1.08 11.96 -24.80
CA GLN A 198 0.79 12.37 -26.17
C GLN A 198 -0.48 13.24 -26.26
N ALA A 199 -1.47 12.98 -25.41
CA ALA A 199 -2.72 13.77 -25.32
C ALA A 199 -2.56 15.07 -24.52
N ASP A 200 -1.39 15.37 -24.00
CA ASP A 200 -1.07 16.50 -23.10
C ASP A 200 -2.04 16.58 -21.88
N LYS A 201 -2.37 15.43 -21.30
CA LYS A 201 -3.25 15.31 -20.15
C LYS A 201 -2.45 14.92 -18.90
N PRO A 202 -2.70 15.57 -17.74
CA PRO A 202 -2.15 15.08 -16.49
C PRO A 202 -2.76 13.72 -16.17
N PHE A 203 -1.97 12.83 -15.62
CA PHE A 203 -2.43 11.49 -15.28
C PHE A 203 -2.14 11.10 -13.83
N PHE A 204 -3.00 10.24 -13.32
CA PHE A 204 -2.80 9.47 -12.10
C PHE A 204 -2.84 7.98 -12.43
N VAL A 205 -1.80 7.26 -12.08
CA VAL A 205 -1.72 5.80 -12.22
C VAL A 205 -1.65 5.17 -10.85
N TYR A 206 -2.53 4.21 -10.56
CA TYR A 206 -2.47 3.34 -9.39
C TYR A 206 -2.06 1.94 -9.83
N LEU A 207 -0.76 1.62 -9.69
CA LEU A 207 -0.20 0.32 -10.01
C LEU A 207 -0.14 -0.53 -8.72
N SER A 208 -1.06 -1.47 -8.60
CA SER A 208 -1.32 -2.28 -7.41
C SER A 208 -0.88 -3.73 -7.64
N HIS A 209 0.36 -4.03 -7.30
CA HIS A 209 0.93 -5.37 -7.52
C HIS A 209 0.28 -6.44 -6.63
N LYS A 210 0.21 -7.68 -7.14
CA LYS A 210 0.03 -8.88 -6.34
C LYS A 210 1.28 -9.18 -5.49
N GLY A 211 2.46 -8.91 -6.02
CA GLY A 211 3.73 -9.14 -5.34
C GLY A 211 3.90 -8.19 -4.13
N VAL A 212 4.32 -8.72 -3.00
CA VAL A 212 4.88 -10.07 -2.77
C VAL A 212 3.96 -10.98 -1.93
N HIS A 213 2.65 -10.94 -2.15
CA HIS A 213 1.71 -11.80 -1.43
C HIS A 213 1.97 -13.29 -1.73
N ASP A 214 1.67 -14.17 -0.77
CA ASP A 214 1.69 -15.63 -0.94
C ASP A 214 0.75 -16.06 -2.11
N ASN A 215 1.02 -17.12 -2.83
CA ASN A 215 2.17 -18.04 -2.86
C ASN A 215 3.33 -17.43 -3.64
N PHE A 216 4.43 -17.15 -3.00
CA PHE A 216 5.58 -16.47 -3.62
C PHE A 216 6.05 -17.19 -4.89
N SER A 217 5.91 -16.52 -6.03
CA SER A 217 6.27 -17.06 -7.32
C SER A 217 7.00 -16.01 -8.13
N ALA A 218 8.31 -16.09 -8.10
CA ALA A 218 9.18 -15.14 -8.81
C ALA A 218 9.04 -15.24 -10.32
N ALA A 219 9.31 -14.15 -11.03
CA ALA A 219 9.52 -14.21 -12.48
C ALA A 219 10.63 -15.22 -12.81
N LYS A 220 10.54 -15.90 -13.97
CA LYS A 220 11.50 -16.94 -14.37
C LYS A 220 12.96 -16.50 -14.29
N ARG A 221 13.23 -15.22 -14.60
CA ARG A 221 14.57 -14.62 -14.55
C ARG A 221 15.13 -14.45 -13.14
N HIS A 222 14.28 -14.47 -12.11
CA HIS A 222 14.67 -14.34 -10.70
C HIS A 222 14.58 -15.65 -9.92
N LYS A 223 14.04 -16.69 -10.55
CA LYS A 223 13.89 -17.99 -9.92
C LYS A 223 15.26 -18.52 -9.47
N ASP A 224 15.31 -18.94 -8.22
CA ASP A 224 16.51 -19.54 -7.58
C ASP A 224 17.72 -18.59 -7.46
N CYS A 225 17.58 -17.26 -7.71
CA CYS A 225 18.70 -16.31 -7.61
C CYS A 225 19.26 -16.19 -6.19
N TYR A 226 18.46 -16.52 -5.18
CA TYR A 226 18.88 -16.56 -3.77
C TYR A 226 18.97 -17.97 -3.17
N LYS A 227 18.93 -19.01 -3.98
CA LYS A 227 18.89 -20.41 -3.55
C LYS A 227 19.95 -20.80 -2.51
N ASN A 228 21.16 -20.27 -2.67
CA ASN A 228 22.31 -20.60 -1.82
C ASN A 228 22.62 -19.52 -0.75
N LYS A 229 21.72 -18.53 -0.60
CA LYS A 229 21.92 -17.48 0.38
C LYS A 229 21.49 -17.96 1.78
N GLU A 230 22.32 -17.66 2.77
CA GLU A 230 22.01 -17.94 4.16
C GLU A 230 20.97 -16.94 4.68
N LEU A 231 19.96 -17.46 5.41
CA LEU A 231 18.94 -16.62 5.99
C LEU A 231 19.46 -15.93 7.25
N VAL A 232 19.37 -14.61 7.26
CA VAL A 232 19.58 -13.82 8.47
C VAL A 232 18.28 -13.72 9.24
N LEU A 233 18.23 -14.32 10.41
CA LEU A 233 17.07 -14.28 11.29
C LEU A 233 17.03 -12.95 12.05
N PRO A 234 15.85 -12.35 12.23
CA PRO A 234 15.72 -11.15 13.05
C PRO A 234 16.11 -11.45 14.51
N PRO A 235 16.68 -10.48 15.25
CA PRO A 235 17.16 -10.71 16.62
C PRO A 235 16.11 -11.27 17.58
N ASN A 236 14.83 -10.94 17.34
CA ASN A 236 13.71 -11.41 18.16
C ASN A 236 13.05 -12.70 17.64
N PHE A 237 13.61 -13.34 16.60
CA PHE A 237 13.02 -14.56 16.02
C PHE A 237 12.83 -15.67 17.05
N ASN A 238 13.79 -15.80 17.96
CA ASN A 238 13.77 -16.78 19.04
C ASN A 238 13.24 -16.24 20.37
N THR A 239 12.59 -15.07 20.38
CA THR A 239 12.03 -14.50 21.60
C THR A 239 10.59 -14.99 21.77
N PRO A 240 10.24 -15.64 22.89
CA PRO A 240 8.88 -16.03 23.17
C PRO A 240 7.95 -14.80 23.26
N HIS A 241 6.79 -14.87 22.64
CA HIS A 241 5.79 -13.81 22.67
C HIS A 241 4.56 -14.23 23.46
N TYR A 242 4.00 -13.31 24.25
CA TYR A 242 2.70 -13.45 24.92
C TYR A 242 2.45 -14.79 25.63
N GLY A 243 3.29 -15.13 26.60
CA GLY A 243 3.11 -16.32 27.43
C GLY A 243 3.40 -17.64 26.73
N ILE A 244 3.99 -17.60 25.54
CA ILE A 244 4.56 -18.78 24.88
C ILE A 244 5.77 -19.21 25.69
N LYS A 245 5.70 -20.38 26.34
CA LYS A 245 6.80 -20.92 27.14
C LYS A 245 7.91 -21.52 26.29
N GLU A 246 7.56 -22.01 25.12
CA GLU A 246 8.48 -22.69 24.20
C GLU A 246 8.21 -22.22 22.76
N LEU A 247 9.28 -22.00 22.02
CA LEU A 247 9.17 -21.72 20.59
C LEU A 247 8.74 -22.97 19.84
N PRO A 248 7.98 -22.81 18.73
CA PRO A 248 7.67 -23.94 17.89
C PRO A 248 8.96 -24.57 17.35
N THR A 249 9.07 -25.88 17.48
CA THR A 249 10.11 -26.62 16.77
C THR A 249 9.73 -26.72 15.30
N ILE A 250 10.61 -26.24 14.44
CA ILE A 250 10.41 -26.41 13.00
C ILE A 250 10.96 -27.76 12.58
N ASP A 251 10.10 -28.65 12.09
CA ASP A 251 10.53 -29.88 11.46
C ASP A 251 11.36 -29.56 10.22
N LYS A 252 12.64 -29.85 10.26
CA LYS A 252 13.60 -29.56 9.18
C LYS A 252 13.26 -30.24 7.84
N LYS A 253 12.47 -31.33 7.87
CA LYS A 253 12.09 -32.06 6.65
C LYS A 253 10.83 -31.49 6.01
N THR A 254 9.86 -31.09 6.82
CA THR A 254 8.54 -30.65 6.34
C THR A 254 8.37 -29.14 6.40
N GLY A 255 9.25 -28.43 7.12
CA GLY A 255 9.10 -26.99 7.39
C GLY A 255 7.89 -26.64 8.26
N LYS A 256 7.17 -27.64 8.76
CA LYS A 256 6.01 -27.42 9.63
C LYS A 256 6.48 -27.04 11.02
N ALA A 257 5.87 -25.97 11.54
CA ALA A 257 6.01 -25.63 12.93
C ALA A 257 5.15 -26.60 13.76
N ALA A 258 5.79 -27.37 14.63
CA ALA A 258 5.10 -28.14 15.64
C ALA A 258 4.91 -27.23 16.87
N PHE A 259 3.72 -26.70 17.01
CA PHE A 259 3.33 -25.94 18.19
C PHE A 259 2.85 -26.93 19.25
N GLY A 260 3.40 -26.83 20.45
CA GLY A 260 2.81 -27.52 21.61
C GLY A 260 1.36 -27.09 21.78
N LYS A 261 0.53 -27.96 22.38
CA LYS A 261 -0.88 -27.67 22.64
C LYS A 261 -1.16 -26.36 23.41
N GLU A 262 -0.13 -25.81 24.06
CA GLU A 262 -0.15 -24.56 24.83
C GLU A 262 0.29 -23.33 24.06
N TYR A 263 0.70 -23.45 22.79
CA TYR A 263 1.25 -22.33 22.01
C TYR A 263 0.28 -21.16 21.88
N TYR A 264 -0.98 -21.49 21.79
CA TYR A 264 -2.05 -20.52 21.85
C TYR A 264 -2.92 -20.80 23.06
N GLY A 265 -2.37 -20.69 24.26
CA GLY A 265 -3.17 -20.85 25.46
C GLY A 265 -4.52 -20.17 25.25
N GLU A 266 -5.56 -20.96 24.97
CA GLU A 266 -6.92 -20.49 24.74
C GLU A 266 -7.39 -19.51 25.82
N LYS A 267 -6.73 -19.56 26.97
CA LYS A 267 -6.99 -18.70 28.14
C LYS A 267 -6.38 -17.30 28.04
N MET A 268 -5.38 -17.06 27.20
CA MET A 268 -4.63 -15.78 27.19
C MET A 268 -4.88 -14.90 25.97
N ALA A 269 -5.40 -15.44 24.88
CA ALA A 269 -5.75 -14.64 23.72
C ALA A 269 -7.03 -13.82 24.01
N PRO A 270 -7.07 -12.52 23.73
CA PRO A 270 -8.30 -11.73 23.81
C PRO A 270 -9.41 -12.34 22.94
N ASP A 271 -10.67 -12.20 23.33
CA ASP A 271 -11.79 -12.82 22.62
C ASP A 271 -11.91 -12.37 21.16
N TRP A 272 -11.54 -11.14 20.85
CA TRP A 272 -11.48 -10.64 19.47
C TRP A 272 -10.43 -11.37 18.61
N VAL A 273 -9.31 -11.81 19.20
CA VAL A 273 -8.30 -12.64 18.51
C VAL A 273 -8.85 -14.05 18.27
N LYS A 274 -9.59 -14.60 19.23
CA LYS A 274 -10.22 -15.92 19.10
C LYS A 274 -11.28 -15.91 18.01
N SER A 275 -12.14 -14.90 17.99
CA SER A 275 -13.20 -14.78 16.98
C SER A 275 -12.64 -14.59 15.56
N GLN A 276 -11.54 -13.86 15.39
CA GLN A 276 -10.87 -13.75 14.11
C GLN A 276 -10.29 -15.08 13.63
N ARG A 277 -9.78 -15.90 14.53
CA ARG A 277 -9.28 -17.24 14.19
C ARG A 277 -10.36 -18.16 13.66
N GLU A 278 -11.55 -18.15 14.28
CA GLU A 278 -12.68 -18.93 13.82
C GLU A 278 -13.11 -18.53 12.40
N SER A 279 -13.06 -17.23 12.08
CA SER A 279 -13.43 -16.72 10.75
C SER A 279 -12.36 -16.93 9.68
N TRP A 280 -11.07 -17.13 10.05
CA TRP A 280 -9.94 -17.12 9.13
C TRP A 280 -9.22 -18.46 8.99
N HIS A 281 -9.72 -19.55 9.55
CA HIS A 281 -9.05 -20.84 9.62
C HIS A 281 -7.65 -20.78 10.25
N GLY A 282 -7.38 -19.74 11.03
CA GLY A 282 -6.12 -19.52 11.75
C GLY A 282 -5.01 -18.97 10.88
N VAL A 283 -3.99 -18.41 11.55
CA VAL A 283 -2.72 -18.13 10.90
C VAL A 283 -1.99 -19.45 10.73
N ASP A 284 -1.90 -19.94 9.50
CA ASP A 284 -1.11 -21.13 9.21
C ASP A 284 0.38 -20.76 9.21
N TYR A 285 1.06 -21.02 10.32
CA TYR A 285 2.49 -20.82 10.45
C TYR A 285 3.31 -21.86 9.67
N SER A 286 2.66 -22.85 9.08
CA SER A 286 3.37 -23.92 8.37
C SER A 286 3.75 -23.55 6.94
N TYR A 287 3.31 -22.41 6.41
CA TYR A 287 3.53 -21.97 5.03
C TYR A 287 3.39 -23.15 4.03
N HIS A 288 2.26 -23.85 4.11
CA HIS A 288 1.95 -24.99 3.24
C HIS A 288 3.01 -26.13 3.33
N GLY A 289 3.62 -26.33 4.49
CA GLY A 289 4.58 -27.40 4.74
C GLY A 289 5.95 -27.20 4.07
N ARG A 290 6.28 -25.99 3.65
CA ARG A 290 7.59 -25.67 3.07
C ARG A 290 8.54 -25.13 4.15
N PRO A 291 9.87 -25.43 4.06
CA PRO A 291 10.86 -24.87 4.97
C PRO A 291 10.83 -23.34 4.98
N TRP A 292 10.91 -22.76 6.16
CA TRP A 292 10.82 -21.30 6.35
C TRP A 292 11.84 -20.53 5.52
N ASP A 293 13.09 -20.98 5.52
CA ASP A 293 14.19 -20.37 4.79
C ASP A 293 13.95 -20.38 3.26
N VAL A 294 13.35 -21.45 2.74
CA VAL A 294 12.94 -21.54 1.34
C VAL A 294 11.85 -20.49 1.03
N GLN A 295 10.90 -20.30 1.94
CA GLN A 295 9.83 -19.32 1.74
C GLN A 295 10.36 -17.88 1.74
N VAL A 296 11.26 -17.54 2.66
CA VAL A 296 11.87 -16.20 2.71
C VAL A 296 12.68 -15.91 1.43
N ARG A 297 13.45 -16.89 0.95
CA ARG A 297 14.17 -16.73 -0.32
C ARG A 297 13.22 -16.52 -1.50
N LYS A 298 12.14 -17.28 -1.59
CA LYS A 298 11.12 -17.10 -2.64
C LYS A 298 10.41 -15.76 -2.55
N TYR A 299 10.13 -15.30 -1.34
CA TYR A 299 9.61 -13.95 -1.10
C TYR A 299 10.57 -12.90 -1.68
N CYS A 300 11.85 -12.96 -1.34
CA CYS A 300 12.87 -12.05 -1.84
C CYS A 300 13.05 -12.15 -3.37
N GLU A 301 13.00 -13.35 -3.94
CA GLU A 301 13.02 -13.56 -5.39
C GLU A 301 11.80 -12.92 -6.09
N THR A 302 10.62 -13.02 -5.47
CA THR A 302 9.39 -12.40 -5.99
C THR A 302 9.47 -10.87 -5.90
N LEU A 303 10.05 -10.34 -4.83
CA LEU A 303 10.24 -8.91 -4.62
C LEU A 303 11.13 -8.27 -5.69
N ARG A 304 12.10 -9.00 -6.25
CA ARG A 304 12.92 -8.54 -7.37
C ARG A 304 12.09 -8.05 -8.56
N SER A 305 10.99 -8.75 -8.85
CA SER A 305 10.10 -8.37 -9.97
C SER A 305 9.34 -7.07 -9.68
N VAL A 306 8.99 -6.82 -8.42
CA VAL A 306 8.37 -5.55 -8.01
C VAL A 306 9.38 -4.41 -8.10
N ASP A 307 10.61 -4.65 -7.68
CA ASP A 307 11.70 -3.67 -7.81
C ASP A 307 11.98 -3.30 -9.27
N GLU A 308 12.03 -4.29 -10.17
CA GLU A 308 12.18 -4.05 -11.62
C GLU A 308 11.02 -3.26 -12.22
N SER A 309 9.79 -3.53 -11.78
CA SER A 309 8.62 -2.76 -12.17
C SER A 309 8.78 -1.27 -11.80
N ILE A 310 9.23 -1.01 -10.57
CA ILE A 310 9.54 0.36 -10.11
C ILE A 310 10.60 0.98 -11.02
N GLY A 311 11.67 0.25 -11.34
CA GLY A 311 12.72 0.71 -12.25
C GLY A 311 12.19 1.09 -13.62
N SER A 312 11.38 0.23 -14.22
CA SER A 312 10.78 0.47 -15.54
C SER A 312 9.90 1.74 -15.55
N VAL A 313 9.16 1.98 -14.47
CA VAL A 313 8.35 3.20 -14.32
C VAL A 313 9.25 4.43 -14.15
N LEU A 314 10.26 4.37 -13.29
CA LEU A 314 11.21 5.48 -13.08
C LEU A 314 11.99 5.83 -14.34
N ASP A 315 12.37 4.84 -15.14
CA ASP A 315 13.11 5.06 -16.40
C ASP A 315 12.23 5.65 -17.50
N TYR A 316 10.91 5.44 -17.40
CA TYR A 316 9.96 6.06 -18.31
C TYR A 316 9.68 7.53 -17.94
N LEU A 317 9.57 7.88 -16.66
CA LEU A 317 9.23 9.24 -16.18
C LEU A 317 10.33 10.25 -16.48
#